data_eab8ce330a6ba3d6303d2eab58b50fbc
#
_entry.id   eab8ce330a6ba3d6303d2eab58b50fbc
#
_cell.length_a   1.000
_cell.length_b   1.000
_cell.length_c   1.000
_cell.angle_alpha   90.00
_cell.angle_beta   90.00
_cell.angle_gamma   90.00
#
_symmetry.space_group_name_H-M   'P 1'
#
loop_
_entity.id
_entity.type
_entity.pdbx_description
1 polymer ?
#
loop_
_entity_poly.entity_id
_entity_poly.type
_entity_poly.pdbx_seq_one_letter_code
_entity_poly.pdbx_strand_id
1 'polypeptide(L)'
;YCYAPYVIRRPRAQWTKVLARTDLPLVLAKEIKGKKGTIGLGTVTDPYQEAERHLLITRRCLMEIIPHGLAVSALTKSDLILRDIDLYQELKGEVGITVTSVSDALSQELEPGAPLPRKRLEALRQLSESGLNAYALIGPLLPMLEESDAAELVDALVGTGIKWVMLDRFRPRAGMF
;
A
#
# COMPACT_ATOMS: atom_id res chain seq x y z
N TYR A 1 -5.28 -14.54 0.27
CA TYR A 1 -5.14 -14.44 -1.20
C TYR A 1 -3.75 -13.91 -1.66
N CYS A 2 -2.88 -13.53 -0.73
CA CYS A 2 -1.58 -12.94 -1.08
C CYS A 2 -0.68 -13.93 -1.84
N TYR A 3 -0.15 -13.49 -2.99
CA TYR A 3 0.76 -14.26 -3.84
C TYR A 3 2.25 -14.10 -3.46
N ALA A 4 2.58 -13.18 -2.59
CA ALA A 4 3.96 -12.84 -2.25
C ALA A 4 4.82 -14.02 -1.79
N PRO A 5 4.32 -15.02 -1.01
CA PRO A 5 5.09 -16.21 -0.66
C PRO A 5 5.66 -16.96 -1.86
N TYR A 6 4.93 -16.97 -2.99
CA TYR A 6 5.39 -17.60 -4.23
C TYR A 6 6.49 -16.81 -4.92
N VAL A 7 6.32 -15.47 -4.99
CA VAL A 7 7.30 -14.59 -5.63
C VAL A 7 8.65 -14.68 -4.93
N ILE A 8 8.67 -14.63 -3.62
CA ILE A 8 9.92 -14.67 -2.84
C ILE A 8 10.34 -16.09 -2.44
N ARG A 9 9.63 -17.13 -2.92
CA ARG A 9 9.92 -18.55 -2.66
C ARG A 9 10.08 -18.87 -1.16
N ARG A 10 9.28 -18.24 -0.31
CA ARG A 10 9.28 -18.44 1.13
C ARG A 10 7.99 -19.14 1.56
N PRO A 11 8.06 -20.28 2.29
CA PRO A 11 6.86 -21.00 2.74
C PRO A 11 5.93 -20.10 3.57
N ARG A 12 4.62 -20.23 3.34
CA ARG A 12 3.59 -19.39 4.01
C ARG A 12 3.72 -19.45 5.56
N ALA A 13 4.05 -20.61 6.13
CA ALA A 13 4.27 -20.75 7.58
C ALA A 13 5.40 -19.85 8.15
N GLN A 14 6.31 -19.38 7.31
CA GLN A 14 7.40 -18.48 7.72
C GLN A 14 7.02 -17.00 7.64
N TRP A 15 5.83 -16.67 7.13
CA TRP A 15 5.37 -15.27 6.97
C TRP A 15 4.95 -14.62 8.29
N THR A 16 4.82 -15.40 9.35
CA THR A 16 4.59 -14.87 10.71
C THR A 16 5.81 -14.15 11.28
N LYS A 17 7.01 -14.36 10.69
CA LYS A 17 8.24 -13.69 11.10
C LYS A 17 8.56 -12.52 10.16
N VAL A 18 8.53 -11.31 10.69
CA VAL A 18 8.97 -10.12 9.97
C VAL A 18 10.50 -10.13 9.88
N LEU A 19 11.02 -10.03 8.67
CA LEU A 19 12.45 -9.83 8.40
C LEU A 19 12.63 -8.41 7.86
N ALA A 20 13.16 -7.52 8.69
CA ALA A 20 13.36 -6.14 8.33
C ALA A 20 14.81 -5.90 7.85
N ARG A 21 14.96 -5.30 6.68
CA ARG A 21 16.25 -4.83 6.16
C ARG A 21 16.54 -3.42 6.70
N THR A 22 17.08 -3.34 7.89
CA THR A 22 17.39 -2.06 8.54
C THR A 22 18.49 -1.27 7.86
N ASP A 23 19.29 -1.94 7.01
CA ASP A 23 20.34 -1.36 6.16
C ASP A 23 19.80 -0.75 4.86
N LEU A 24 18.51 -0.98 4.51
CA LEU A 24 17.94 -0.59 3.21
C LEU A 24 18.13 0.90 2.88
N PRO A 25 17.95 1.86 3.80
CA PRO A 25 18.18 3.27 3.48
C PRO A 25 19.63 3.54 3.05
N LEU A 26 20.62 2.90 3.69
CA LEU A 26 22.03 3.05 3.35
C LEU A 26 22.38 2.43 1.99
N VAL A 27 21.77 1.30 1.66
CA VAL A 27 21.92 0.67 0.34
C VAL A 27 21.30 1.56 -0.72
N LEU A 28 20.08 2.05 -0.49
CA LEU A 28 19.36 2.96 -1.39
C LEU A 28 20.19 4.22 -1.67
N ALA A 29 20.74 4.87 -0.65
CA ALA A 29 21.59 6.06 -0.78
C ALA A 29 22.77 5.89 -1.73
N LYS A 30 23.30 4.66 -1.82
CA LYS A 30 24.40 4.33 -2.76
C LYS A 30 23.90 4.07 -4.17
N GLU A 31 22.78 3.33 -4.30
CA GLU A 31 22.28 2.85 -5.58
C GLU A 31 21.45 3.87 -6.35
N ILE A 32 20.87 4.86 -5.66
CA ILE A 32 19.95 5.85 -6.26
C ILE A 32 20.66 6.90 -7.12
N LYS A 33 21.98 7.08 -6.93
CA LYS A 33 22.77 8.12 -7.62
C LYS A 33 22.68 7.99 -9.13
N GLY A 34 22.28 9.07 -9.81
CA GLY A 34 22.17 9.14 -11.27
C GLY A 34 20.97 8.34 -11.85
N LYS A 35 20.13 7.75 -11.02
CA LYS A 35 18.92 7.07 -11.49
C LYS A 35 17.86 8.08 -11.92
N LYS A 36 16.98 7.64 -12.81
CA LYS A 36 15.81 8.41 -13.30
C LYS A 36 14.59 7.51 -13.27
N GLY A 37 13.41 8.11 -13.15
CA GLY A 37 12.14 7.39 -13.21
C GLY A 37 11.40 7.42 -11.89
N THR A 38 10.57 6.39 -11.66
CA THR A 38 9.70 6.25 -10.49
C THR A 38 10.13 5.06 -9.64
N ILE A 39 10.20 5.24 -8.34
CA ILE A 39 10.45 4.18 -7.36
C ILE A 39 9.12 3.67 -6.86
N GLY A 40 8.84 2.37 -7.11
CA GLY A 40 7.66 1.69 -6.58
C GLY A 40 7.89 1.15 -5.17
N LEU A 41 6.99 1.48 -4.25
CA LEU A 41 6.96 0.95 -2.89
C LEU A 41 5.71 0.09 -2.69
N GLY A 42 5.85 -1.09 -2.11
CA GLY A 42 4.71 -1.97 -1.80
C GLY A 42 4.37 -3.01 -2.85
N THR A 43 5.28 -3.34 -3.77
CA THR A 43 5.00 -4.30 -4.84
C THR A 43 4.93 -5.76 -4.36
N VAL A 44 5.63 -6.14 -3.32
CA VAL A 44 5.66 -7.51 -2.77
C VAL A 44 5.25 -7.55 -1.30
N THR A 45 5.81 -6.65 -0.51
CA THR A 45 5.50 -6.50 0.92
C THR A 45 5.01 -5.08 1.18
N ASP A 46 4.11 -4.93 2.15
CA ASP A 46 3.61 -3.61 2.51
C ASP A 46 4.72 -2.77 3.15
N PRO A 47 4.99 -1.54 2.66
CA PRO A 47 6.02 -0.68 3.21
C PRO A 47 5.66 -0.09 4.58
N TYR A 48 4.37 -0.16 4.96
CA TYR A 48 3.84 0.37 6.21
C TYR A 48 3.28 -0.73 7.12
N GLN A 49 3.99 -1.89 7.19
CA GLN A 49 3.70 -2.91 8.17
C GLN A 49 3.85 -2.35 9.59
N GLU A 50 3.26 -3.00 10.60
CA GLU A 50 3.31 -2.54 12.01
C GLU A 50 4.75 -2.31 12.50
N ALA A 51 5.72 -3.11 12.04
CA ALA A 51 7.14 -2.94 12.35
C ALA A 51 7.69 -1.56 11.92
N GLU A 52 7.13 -0.96 10.86
CA GLU A 52 7.54 0.36 10.37
C GLU A 52 7.26 1.49 11.37
N ARG A 53 6.30 1.28 12.28
CA ARG A 53 6.00 2.23 13.36
C ARG A 53 7.24 2.54 14.23
N HIS A 54 8.11 1.55 14.40
CA HIS A 54 9.31 1.65 15.25
C HIS A 54 10.61 1.71 14.43
N LEU A 55 10.66 0.99 13.31
CA LEU A 55 11.90 0.86 12.53
C LEU A 55 12.15 2.04 11.59
N LEU A 56 11.10 2.75 11.17
CA LEU A 56 11.17 3.94 10.31
C LEU A 56 11.98 3.72 9.01
N ILE A 57 11.97 2.49 8.48
CA ILE A 57 12.77 2.13 7.29
C ILE A 57 12.23 2.84 6.06
N THR A 58 10.90 2.79 5.86
CA THR A 58 10.23 3.47 4.73
C THR A 58 10.44 4.97 4.81
N ARG A 59 10.20 5.58 5.98
CA ARG A 59 10.43 7.01 6.19
C ARG A 59 11.87 7.40 5.84
N ARG A 60 12.86 6.66 6.32
CA ARG A 60 14.28 6.93 6.02
C ARG A 60 14.60 6.74 4.54
N CYS A 61 14.00 5.75 3.88
CA CYS A 61 14.14 5.60 2.43
C CYS A 61 13.56 6.81 1.66
N LEU A 62 12.39 7.32 2.05
CA LEU A 62 11.80 8.52 1.43
C LEU A 62 12.73 9.73 1.59
N MET A 63 13.32 9.92 2.77
CA MET A 63 14.30 10.99 3.00
C MET A 63 15.53 10.88 2.09
N GLU A 64 16.00 9.64 1.79
CA GLU A 64 17.08 9.43 0.84
C GLU A 64 16.67 9.69 -0.62
N ILE A 65 15.39 9.54 -0.97
CA ILE A 65 14.89 9.75 -2.34
C ILE A 65 14.74 11.23 -2.67
N ILE A 66 14.28 12.04 -1.72
CA ILE A 66 13.96 13.47 -1.92
C ILE A 66 15.08 14.26 -2.63
N PRO A 67 16.37 14.19 -2.20
CA PRO A 67 17.44 14.96 -2.83
C PRO A 67 17.70 14.62 -4.31
N HIS A 68 17.20 13.48 -4.77
CA HIS A 68 17.42 12.99 -6.14
C HIS A 68 16.30 13.38 -7.12
N GLY A 69 15.20 13.98 -6.64
CA GLY A 69 14.08 14.44 -7.48
C GLY A 69 13.36 13.31 -8.23
N LEU A 70 13.46 12.06 -7.74
CA LEU A 70 12.76 10.91 -8.30
C LEU A 70 11.29 10.92 -7.87
N ALA A 71 10.43 10.38 -8.74
CA ALA A 71 9.04 10.14 -8.37
C ALA A 71 8.91 8.88 -7.49
N VAL A 72 7.89 8.85 -6.66
CA VAL A 72 7.55 7.67 -5.83
C VAL A 72 6.10 7.27 -6.12
N SER A 73 5.89 5.96 -6.34
CA SER A 73 4.55 5.36 -6.36
C SER A 73 4.48 4.40 -5.17
N ALA A 74 3.73 4.77 -4.16
CA ALA A 74 3.58 3.98 -2.94
C ALA A 74 2.19 3.34 -2.87
N LEU A 75 2.14 2.06 -2.48
CA LEU A 75 0.90 1.33 -2.27
C LEU A 75 0.94 0.59 -0.94
N THR A 76 -0.11 0.77 -0.14
CA THR A 76 -0.23 0.14 1.18
C THR A 76 -1.69 -0.19 1.53
N LYS A 77 -1.89 -1.01 2.57
CA LYS A 77 -3.18 -1.17 3.27
C LYS A 77 -3.21 -0.40 4.60
N SER A 78 -2.10 0.26 4.97
CA SER A 78 -1.90 0.82 6.30
C SER A 78 -2.19 2.33 6.33
N ASP A 79 -2.93 2.75 7.35
CA ASP A 79 -3.12 4.15 7.71
C ASP A 79 -1.83 4.82 8.25
N LEU A 80 -0.79 4.03 8.54
CA LEU A 80 0.50 4.54 9.00
C LEU A 80 1.21 5.44 7.96
N ILE A 81 0.82 5.33 6.67
CA ILE A 81 1.33 6.21 5.60
C ILE A 81 1.08 7.69 5.90
N LEU A 82 0.03 8.02 6.66
CA LEU A 82 -0.31 9.39 7.06
C LEU A 82 0.80 10.08 7.85
N ARG A 83 1.63 9.31 8.56
CA ARG A 83 2.80 9.82 9.28
C ARG A 83 3.79 10.54 8.35
N ASP A 84 3.86 10.12 7.10
CA ASP A 84 4.89 10.52 6.15
C ASP A 84 4.34 11.46 5.05
N ILE A 85 3.16 12.08 5.25
CA ILE A 85 2.56 13.06 4.32
C ILE A 85 3.55 14.18 4.02
N ASP A 86 4.27 14.66 5.03
CA ASP A 86 5.31 15.69 4.90
C ASP A 86 6.34 15.34 3.82
N LEU A 87 6.82 14.10 3.81
CA LEU A 87 7.80 13.64 2.82
C LEU A 87 7.19 13.44 1.43
N TYR A 88 5.96 12.91 1.36
CA TYR A 88 5.27 12.76 0.07
C TYR A 88 4.94 14.09 -0.59
N GLN A 89 4.73 15.16 0.17
CA GLN A 89 4.51 16.49 -0.38
C GLN A 89 5.79 17.07 -1.03
N GLU A 90 6.97 16.64 -0.60
CA GLU A 90 8.24 17.02 -1.23
C GLU A 90 8.57 16.15 -2.46
N LEU A 91 7.94 14.99 -2.59
CA LEU A 91 8.16 14.02 -3.66
C LEU A 91 7.14 14.19 -4.79
N LYS A 92 7.57 13.87 -5.99
CA LYS A 92 6.65 13.70 -7.12
C LYS A 92 6.10 12.27 -7.10
N GLY A 93 4.89 12.07 -7.61
CA GLY A 93 4.34 10.74 -7.79
C GLY A 93 2.93 10.58 -7.24
N GLU A 94 2.67 9.43 -6.67
CA GLU A 94 1.34 9.03 -6.25
C GLU A 94 1.37 8.16 -5.00
N VAL A 95 0.30 8.19 -4.23
CA VAL A 95 0.12 7.36 -3.04
C VAL A 95 -1.20 6.61 -3.13
N GLY A 96 -1.15 5.30 -2.97
CA GLY A 96 -2.31 4.42 -3.08
C GLY A 96 -2.64 3.70 -1.78
N ILE A 97 -3.92 3.54 -1.52
CA ILE A 97 -4.45 2.65 -0.47
C ILE A 97 -5.25 1.53 -1.12
N THR A 98 -4.96 0.30 -0.73
CA THR A 98 -5.76 -0.85 -1.17
C THR A 98 -7.03 -0.96 -0.32
N VAL A 99 -8.20 -0.91 -0.97
CA VAL A 99 -9.51 -1.13 -0.36
C VAL A 99 -10.27 -2.15 -1.21
N THR A 100 -10.47 -3.35 -0.69
CA THR A 100 -11.08 -4.47 -1.44
C THR A 100 -12.55 -4.66 -1.12
N SER A 101 -13.03 -4.12 0.00
CA SER A 101 -14.42 -4.17 0.47
C SER A 101 -14.61 -3.09 1.53
N VAL A 102 -15.87 -2.72 1.79
CA VAL A 102 -16.26 -1.87 2.93
C VAL A 102 -16.70 -2.70 4.15
N SER A 103 -16.86 -4.01 3.99
CA SER A 103 -17.24 -4.92 5.07
C SER A 103 -16.07 -5.20 6.01
N ASP A 104 -16.21 -4.81 7.28
CA ASP A 104 -15.23 -5.11 8.33
C ASP A 104 -15.06 -6.63 8.52
N ALA A 105 -16.17 -7.40 8.48
CA ALA A 105 -16.13 -8.86 8.65
C ALA A 105 -15.34 -9.54 7.53
N LEU A 106 -15.65 -9.21 6.27
CA LEU A 106 -14.94 -9.76 5.11
C LEU A 106 -13.45 -9.36 5.12
N SER A 107 -13.16 -8.12 5.51
CA SER A 107 -11.77 -7.65 5.60
C SER A 107 -10.98 -8.38 6.69
N GLN A 108 -11.58 -8.65 7.84
CA GLN A 108 -10.91 -9.42 8.90
C GLN A 108 -10.62 -10.86 8.49
N GLU A 109 -11.55 -11.47 7.76
CA GLU A 109 -11.39 -12.85 7.27
C GLU A 109 -10.29 -12.97 6.21
N LEU A 110 -10.32 -12.08 5.21
CA LEU A 110 -9.42 -12.17 4.04
C LEU A 110 -8.06 -11.51 4.26
N GLU A 111 -7.99 -10.51 5.12
CA GLU A 111 -6.81 -9.66 5.34
C GLU A 111 -6.49 -9.52 6.84
N PRO A 112 -6.31 -10.64 7.56
CA PRO A 112 -6.07 -10.61 8.99
C PRO A 112 -4.83 -9.77 9.32
N GLY A 113 -4.97 -8.85 10.27
CA GLY A 113 -3.91 -7.94 10.69
C GLY A 113 -3.75 -6.67 9.88
N ALA A 114 -4.50 -6.50 8.78
CA ALA A 114 -4.56 -5.22 8.08
C ALA A 114 -5.59 -4.26 8.75
N PRO A 115 -5.40 -2.94 8.65
CA PRO A 115 -6.39 -1.98 9.14
C PRO A 115 -7.77 -2.21 8.49
N LEU A 116 -8.83 -1.97 9.27
CA LEU A 116 -10.21 -2.11 8.77
C LEU A 116 -10.51 -1.12 7.64
N PRO A 117 -11.46 -1.43 6.74
CA PRO A 117 -11.82 -0.58 5.60
C PRO A 117 -12.06 0.88 5.97
N ARG A 118 -12.78 1.15 7.06
CA ARG A 118 -13.03 2.52 7.54
C ARG A 118 -11.76 3.33 7.79
N LYS A 119 -10.69 2.70 8.31
CA LYS A 119 -9.40 3.37 8.53
C LYS A 119 -8.67 3.64 7.22
N ARG A 120 -8.79 2.74 6.26
CA ARG A 120 -8.21 2.90 4.92
C ARG A 120 -8.90 4.01 4.14
N LEU A 121 -10.22 4.08 4.21
CA LEU A 121 -11.02 5.16 3.60
C LEU A 121 -10.71 6.52 4.24
N GLU A 122 -10.59 6.56 5.56
CA GLU A 122 -10.18 7.78 6.26
C GLU A 122 -8.76 8.20 5.87
N ALA A 123 -7.83 7.25 5.73
CA ALA A 123 -6.48 7.55 5.24
C ALA A 123 -6.50 8.10 3.81
N LEU A 124 -7.30 7.53 2.91
CA LEU A 124 -7.48 8.06 1.54
C LEU A 124 -8.00 9.50 1.55
N ARG A 125 -9.00 9.79 2.39
CA ARG A 125 -9.56 11.15 2.53
C ARG A 125 -8.47 12.15 2.95
N GLN A 126 -7.70 11.81 4.00
CA GLN A 126 -6.63 12.70 4.50
C GLN A 126 -5.51 12.89 3.47
N LEU A 127 -5.11 11.83 2.74
CA LEU A 127 -4.14 11.92 1.65
C LEU A 127 -4.65 12.84 0.52
N SER A 128 -5.94 12.71 0.14
CA SER A 128 -6.56 13.57 -0.86
C SER A 128 -6.63 15.03 -0.40
N GLU A 129 -7.06 15.28 0.83
CA GLU A 129 -7.15 16.62 1.44
C GLU A 129 -5.78 17.28 1.60
N SER A 130 -4.71 16.50 1.77
CA SER A 130 -3.33 17.03 1.84
C SER A 130 -2.77 17.46 0.49
N GLY A 131 -3.55 17.33 -0.59
CA GLY A 131 -3.17 17.72 -1.95
C GLY A 131 -2.30 16.71 -2.68
N LEU A 132 -2.08 15.53 -2.11
CA LEU A 132 -1.35 14.44 -2.75
C LEU A 132 -2.14 13.82 -3.91
N ASN A 133 -1.43 13.26 -4.90
CA ASN A 133 -2.06 12.45 -5.93
C ASN A 133 -2.42 11.07 -5.35
N ALA A 134 -3.53 11.05 -4.60
CA ALA A 134 -4.01 9.87 -3.92
C ALA A 134 -4.95 9.04 -4.80
N TYR A 135 -4.86 7.71 -4.69
CA TYR A 135 -5.72 6.77 -5.40
C TYR A 135 -6.10 5.56 -4.55
N ALA A 136 -7.17 4.88 -4.92
CA ALA A 136 -7.51 3.58 -4.37
C ALA A 136 -7.11 2.45 -5.33
N LEU A 137 -6.59 1.35 -4.78
CA LEU A 137 -6.50 0.08 -5.49
C LEU A 137 -7.60 -0.85 -4.98
N ILE A 138 -8.53 -1.24 -5.86
CA ILE A 138 -9.41 -2.39 -5.65
C ILE A 138 -8.67 -3.62 -6.21
N GLY A 139 -7.84 -4.22 -5.38
CA GLY A 139 -6.93 -5.28 -5.82
C GLY A 139 -6.67 -6.35 -4.75
N PRO A 140 -7.19 -7.55 -5.01
CA PRO A 140 -8.00 -7.99 -6.15
C PRO A 140 -9.47 -7.57 -6.03
N LEU A 141 -10.14 -7.41 -7.18
CA LEU A 141 -11.60 -7.39 -7.20
C LEU A 141 -12.10 -8.77 -6.76
N LEU A 142 -12.72 -8.80 -5.59
CA LEU A 142 -13.11 -10.06 -4.96
C LEU A 142 -14.29 -10.71 -5.70
N PRO A 143 -14.19 -11.98 -6.09
CA PRO A 143 -15.22 -12.64 -6.91
C PRO A 143 -16.54 -12.92 -6.19
N MET A 144 -16.58 -12.79 -4.85
CA MET A 144 -17.77 -12.96 -4.03
C MET A 144 -18.53 -11.65 -3.78
N LEU A 145 -18.05 -10.50 -4.24
CA LEU A 145 -18.78 -9.25 -4.10
C LEU A 145 -19.99 -9.25 -5.03
N GLU A 146 -21.15 -8.93 -4.46
CA GLU A 146 -22.36 -8.67 -5.21
C GLU A 146 -22.37 -7.24 -5.78
N GLU A 147 -23.31 -6.94 -6.66
CA GLU A 147 -23.43 -5.61 -7.27
C GLU A 147 -23.67 -4.51 -6.22
N SER A 148 -24.43 -4.82 -5.18
CA SER A 148 -24.68 -3.91 -4.03
C SER A 148 -23.39 -3.61 -3.27
N ASP A 149 -22.55 -4.62 -3.01
CA ASP A 149 -21.26 -4.43 -2.32
C ASP A 149 -20.31 -3.57 -3.15
N ALA A 150 -20.32 -3.79 -4.47
CA ALA A 150 -19.50 -3.01 -5.39
C ALA A 150 -19.97 -1.55 -5.44
N ALA A 151 -21.28 -1.31 -5.45
CA ALA A 151 -21.86 0.04 -5.42
C ALA A 151 -21.48 0.77 -4.13
N GLU A 152 -21.65 0.11 -2.97
CA GLU A 152 -21.27 0.67 -1.67
C GLU A 152 -19.77 1.02 -1.59
N LEU A 153 -18.92 0.14 -2.13
CA LEU A 153 -17.49 0.39 -2.19
C LEU A 153 -17.16 1.62 -3.06
N VAL A 154 -17.80 1.74 -4.22
CA VAL A 154 -17.62 2.90 -5.12
C VAL A 154 -18.06 4.19 -4.43
N ASP A 155 -19.23 4.20 -3.82
CA ASP A 155 -19.76 5.38 -3.10
C ASP A 155 -18.83 5.80 -1.95
N ALA A 156 -18.32 4.83 -1.18
CA ALA A 156 -17.38 5.09 -0.12
C ALA A 156 -16.06 5.68 -0.65
N LEU A 157 -15.56 5.20 -1.78
CA LEU A 157 -14.34 5.72 -2.41
C LEU A 157 -14.55 7.14 -2.97
N VAL A 158 -15.68 7.40 -3.62
CA VAL A 158 -16.05 8.75 -4.10
C VAL A 158 -16.08 9.73 -2.93
N GLY A 159 -16.64 9.32 -1.79
CA GLY A 159 -16.68 10.12 -0.57
C GLY A 159 -15.30 10.52 0.00
N THR A 160 -14.21 9.87 -0.41
CA THR A 160 -12.85 10.24 0.02
C THR A 160 -12.24 11.38 -0.78
N GLY A 161 -12.85 11.81 -1.89
CA GLY A 161 -12.34 12.88 -2.75
C GLY A 161 -11.16 12.49 -3.64
N ILE A 162 -10.80 11.21 -3.75
CA ILE A 162 -9.78 10.73 -4.69
C ILE A 162 -10.21 10.91 -6.14
N LYS A 163 -9.24 11.04 -7.06
CA LYS A 163 -9.52 11.34 -8.46
C LYS A 163 -9.63 10.10 -9.34
N TRP A 164 -9.05 8.97 -8.94
CA TRP A 164 -9.00 7.77 -9.75
C TRP A 164 -8.84 6.51 -8.90
N VAL A 165 -9.23 5.39 -9.50
CA VAL A 165 -9.20 4.06 -8.89
C VAL A 165 -8.50 3.10 -9.85
N MET A 166 -7.60 2.29 -9.33
CA MET A 166 -7.01 1.17 -10.05
C MET A 166 -7.77 -0.11 -9.72
N LEU A 167 -8.08 -0.90 -10.75
CA LEU A 167 -8.73 -2.19 -10.60
C LEU A 167 -7.75 -3.31 -10.98
N ASP A 168 -7.59 -4.31 -10.12
CA ASP A 168 -6.89 -5.55 -10.46
C ASP A 168 -7.83 -6.75 -10.29
N ARG A 169 -7.86 -7.62 -11.32
CA ARG A 169 -8.71 -8.81 -11.31
C ARG A 169 -8.15 -9.86 -10.37
N PHE A 170 -9.04 -10.56 -9.68
CA PHE A 170 -8.65 -11.77 -8.96
C PHE A 170 -8.13 -12.82 -9.95
N ARG A 171 -6.89 -13.26 -9.74
CA ARG A 171 -6.23 -14.29 -10.54
C ARG A 171 -5.82 -15.42 -9.62
N PRO A 172 -6.60 -16.53 -9.57
CA PRO A 172 -6.23 -17.68 -8.77
C PRO A 172 -4.89 -18.24 -9.25
N ARG A 173 -4.00 -18.51 -8.29
CA ARG A 173 -2.72 -19.16 -8.57
C ARG A 173 -2.63 -20.46 -7.78
N ALA A 174 -1.93 -21.45 -8.32
CA ALA A 174 -1.71 -22.71 -7.60
C ALA A 174 -1.16 -22.44 -6.20
N GLY A 175 -1.75 -23.05 -5.18
CA GLY A 175 -1.34 -22.94 -3.78
C GLY A 175 -1.83 -21.70 -3.03
N MET A 176 -2.77 -20.92 -3.58
CA MET A 176 -3.47 -19.86 -2.83
C MET A 176 -4.56 -20.42 -1.91
N PHE A 177 -4.95 -21.70 -2.11
CA PHE A 177 -5.97 -22.43 -1.35
C PHE A 177 -5.36 -23.64 -0.69
#